data_b29524e8c059e2e33676a44e862538d7
#
_entry.id   b29524e8c059e2e33676a44e862538d7
#
_cell.length_a   1.000
_cell.length_b   1.000
_cell.length_c   1.000
_cell.angle_alpha   90.00
_cell.angle_beta   90.00
_cell.angle_gamma   90.00
#
_symmetry.space_group_name_H-M   'P 1'
#
loop_
_entity.id
_entity.type
_entity.pdbx_description
1 polymer ?
#
loop_
_entity_poly.entity_id
_entity_poly.type
_entity_poly.pdbx_seq_one_letter_code
_entity_poly.pdbx_strand_id
1 'polypeptide(L)'
;MRDHSSILLLFGATGDLSRRMLLPSLYALHADGLIDPNLRIFGTARSALSDDAFRDMARAALCEFLPDDRKAEGLIDAFLQRLHYVALDASNPDGFAELAATIGDISGGLSIFLSTAPSLFEATIKGLHNAGLSGENVRIGLEKPLGNDLASSCHINDAVNAVFPEKRTFRIDHYLGKETVQNLMALRFANMLFEPLWNANAIEHVQITVSETVGLEGRAGFYDDTGALRDMVQNHMLQLLALTAMEPPASLDATAIRDEKVKVLRALRPIVEGNVVTGKYTDGAVNGDAVKSYESDLGKPSDTETFVAIKAYVDNWRWQGVPFFLRTGKRLPERRSEIVIQFKPVPHNVFRDRGGKLEANTLVIRLQPEEYVRLLVMAKEPGLDRGGVTLREVPLDLSLTAAFAGSRRRIAYERLLLDLIEGDQTLFVRRDEVEAQWTWVDAIRALWGATGLKPKAYGAGSWGPNAAIALTERDGVSWHE
;
A
#
# COMPACT_ATOMS: atom_id res chain seq x y z
N MET A 1 -8.21 1.77 28.60
CA MET A 1 -9.36 1.66 27.67
C MET A 1 -8.93 2.42 26.42
N ARG A 2 -9.07 1.84 25.22
CA ARG A 2 -8.87 2.59 23.99
C ARG A 2 -9.99 3.61 23.90
N ASP A 3 -9.67 4.88 23.62
CA ASP A 3 -10.67 5.96 23.50
C ASP A 3 -11.34 5.83 22.14
N HIS A 4 -12.43 5.07 22.05
CA HIS A 4 -13.22 4.98 20.83
C HIS A 4 -13.86 6.32 20.50
N SER A 5 -13.80 6.73 19.24
CA SER A 5 -14.54 7.89 18.78
C SER A 5 -16.04 7.58 18.65
N SER A 6 -16.88 8.47 19.14
CA SER A 6 -18.35 8.39 18.98
C SER A 6 -18.85 8.97 17.65
N ILE A 7 -17.97 9.65 16.92
CA ILE A 7 -18.28 10.31 15.64
C ILE A 7 -17.15 10.04 14.65
N LEU A 8 -17.54 9.70 13.41
CA LEU A 8 -16.66 9.64 12.25
C LEU A 8 -17.11 10.70 11.23
N LEU A 9 -16.19 11.57 10.81
CA LEU A 9 -16.41 12.60 9.80
C LEU A 9 -15.60 12.26 8.54
N LEU A 10 -16.29 12.04 7.42
CA LEU A 10 -15.72 11.69 6.12
C LEU A 10 -15.73 12.90 5.18
N PHE A 11 -14.56 13.48 4.89
CA PHE A 11 -14.40 14.45 3.81
C PHE A 11 -14.29 13.74 2.46
N GLY A 12 -14.92 14.31 1.42
CA GLY A 12 -15.00 13.66 0.11
C GLY A 12 -16.01 12.51 0.07
N ALA A 13 -17.04 12.55 0.90
CA ALA A 13 -18.02 11.47 1.10
C ALA A 13 -18.80 11.06 -0.15
N THR A 14 -18.88 11.91 -1.18
CA THR A 14 -19.53 11.60 -2.47
C THR A 14 -18.56 11.10 -3.54
N GLY A 15 -17.25 11.03 -3.22
CA GLY A 15 -16.19 10.62 -4.13
C GLY A 15 -16.13 9.12 -4.37
N ASP A 16 -15.33 8.72 -5.37
CA ASP A 16 -15.15 7.33 -5.79
C ASP A 16 -14.62 6.44 -4.66
N LEU A 17 -13.63 6.90 -3.90
CA LEU A 17 -13.09 6.16 -2.75
C LEU A 17 -14.16 5.88 -1.69
N SER A 18 -14.98 6.89 -1.37
CA SER A 18 -16.04 6.74 -0.38
C SER A 18 -17.06 5.71 -0.83
N ARG A 19 -17.53 5.78 -2.08
CA ARG A 19 -18.52 4.87 -2.63
C ARG A 19 -18.01 3.43 -2.73
N ARG A 20 -16.79 3.24 -3.25
CA ARG A 20 -16.23 1.91 -3.54
C ARG A 20 -15.64 1.21 -2.33
N MET A 21 -15.10 2.00 -1.39
CA MET A 21 -14.29 1.44 -0.31
C MET A 21 -14.79 1.81 1.08
N LEU A 22 -14.97 3.12 1.39
CA LEU A 22 -15.22 3.54 2.77
C LEU A 22 -16.61 3.15 3.26
N LEU A 23 -17.67 3.45 2.50
CA LEU A 23 -19.04 3.10 2.88
C LEU A 23 -19.24 1.57 2.96
N PRO A 24 -18.80 0.75 1.99
CA PRO A 24 -18.84 -0.71 2.13
C PRO A 24 -18.04 -1.25 3.32
N SER A 25 -16.86 -0.67 3.62
CA SER A 25 -16.06 -1.05 4.79
C SER A 25 -16.75 -0.74 6.11
N LEU A 26 -17.33 0.45 6.24
CA LEU A 26 -18.08 0.85 7.44
C LEU A 26 -19.33 0.00 7.65
N TYR A 27 -20.04 -0.30 6.57
CA TYR A 27 -21.16 -1.25 6.65
C TYR A 27 -20.70 -2.63 7.11
N ALA A 28 -19.60 -3.13 6.57
CA ALA A 28 -19.06 -4.43 6.95
C ALA A 28 -18.67 -4.47 8.45
N LEU A 29 -18.04 -3.41 8.96
CA LEU A 29 -17.75 -3.27 10.39
C LEU A 29 -19.02 -3.19 11.25
N HIS A 30 -20.04 -2.49 10.77
CA HIS A 30 -21.36 -2.43 11.43
C HIS A 30 -22.03 -3.80 11.47
N ALA A 31 -22.11 -4.50 10.34
CA ALA A 31 -22.74 -5.80 10.23
C ALA A 31 -22.07 -6.87 11.09
N ASP A 32 -20.75 -6.77 11.29
CA ASP A 32 -19.98 -7.67 12.14
C ASP A 32 -19.95 -7.22 13.64
N GLY A 33 -20.63 -6.12 13.99
CA GLY A 33 -20.69 -5.62 15.38
C GLY A 33 -19.35 -5.08 15.93
N LEU A 34 -18.45 -4.61 15.06
CA LEU A 34 -17.10 -4.17 15.43
C LEU A 34 -16.99 -2.68 15.71
N ILE A 35 -17.98 -1.89 15.33
CA ILE A 35 -18.07 -0.46 15.67
C ILE A 35 -19.25 -0.22 16.60
N ASP A 36 -19.09 0.77 17.50
CA ASP A 36 -20.14 1.14 18.46
C ASP A 36 -21.49 1.29 17.76
N PRO A 37 -22.58 0.67 18.23
CA PRO A 37 -23.90 0.82 17.64
C PRO A 37 -24.39 2.28 17.61
N ASN A 38 -23.86 3.17 18.43
CA ASN A 38 -24.20 4.59 18.49
C ASN A 38 -23.22 5.49 17.72
N LEU A 39 -22.21 4.95 17.04
CA LEU A 39 -21.29 5.75 16.22
C LEU A 39 -22.07 6.53 15.15
N ARG A 40 -22.02 7.84 15.16
CA ARG A 40 -22.60 8.71 14.13
C ARG A 40 -21.57 8.90 13.01
N ILE A 41 -22.02 8.84 11.76
CA ILE A 41 -21.15 8.98 10.59
C ILE A 41 -21.62 10.18 9.79
N PHE A 42 -20.78 11.21 9.72
CA PHE A 42 -21.04 12.41 8.94
C PHE A 42 -20.25 12.37 7.64
N GLY A 43 -20.93 12.46 6.50
CA GLY A 43 -20.32 12.69 5.21
C GLY A 43 -20.31 14.19 4.87
N THR A 44 -19.23 14.67 4.26
CA THR A 44 -19.18 16.05 3.75
C THR A 44 -18.49 16.10 2.39
N ALA A 45 -19.04 16.92 1.49
CA ALA A 45 -18.49 17.27 0.19
C ALA A 45 -19.17 18.55 -0.33
N ARG A 46 -18.70 19.08 -1.47
CA ARG A 46 -19.24 20.31 -2.07
C ARG A 46 -20.69 20.20 -2.56
N SER A 47 -21.11 19.00 -2.91
CA SER A 47 -22.48 18.79 -3.44
C SER A 47 -23.53 19.06 -2.36
N ALA A 48 -24.55 19.84 -2.66
CA ALA A 48 -25.67 20.05 -1.76
C ALA A 48 -26.59 18.84 -1.80
N LEU A 49 -26.53 17.97 -0.79
CA LEU A 49 -27.38 16.80 -0.60
C LEU A 49 -28.11 16.92 0.74
N SER A 50 -29.31 16.34 0.81
CA SER A 50 -29.97 16.02 2.09
C SER A 50 -29.41 14.72 2.68
N ASP A 51 -29.67 14.45 3.95
CA ASP A 51 -29.37 13.16 4.59
C ASP A 51 -29.99 12.00 3.80
N ASP A 52 -31.21 12.12 3.32
CA ASP A 52 -31.87 11.06 2.56
C ASP A 52 -31.20 10.84 1.20
N ALA A 53 -30.86 11.90 0.46
CA ALA A 53 -30.14 11.76 -0.80
C ALA A 53 -28.74 11.13 -0.61
N PHE A 54 -28.05 11.43 0.51
CA PHE A 54 -26.77 10.80 0.85
C PHE A 54 -26.96 9.33 1.22
N ARG A 55 -28.01 8.98 1.98
CA ARG A 55 -28.37 7.58 2.29
C ARG A 55 -28.72 6.78 1.04
N ASP A 56 -29.46 7.37 0.09
CA ASP A 56 -29.77 6.74 -1.19
C ASP A 56 -28.51 6.46 -2.01
N MET A 57 -27.59 7.43 -2.07
CA MET A 57 -26.27 7.24 -2.70
C MET A 57 -25.47 6.12 -2.01
N ALA A 58 -25.47 6.10 -0.68
CA ALA A 58 -24.78 5.06 0.08
C ALA A 58 -25.41 3.68 -0.16
N ARG A 59 -26.76 3.57 -0.17
CA ARG A 59 -27.48 2.34 -0.52
C ARG A 59 -27.07 1.83 -1.91
N ALA A 60 -27.06 2.71 -2.90
CA ALA A 60 -26.64 2.34 -4.25
C ALA A 60 -25.20 1.82 -4.27
N ALA A 61 -24.28 2.46 -3.56
CA ALA A 61 -22.90 2.01 -3.43
C ALA A 61 -22.79 0.64 -2.74
N LEU A 62 -23.54 0.41 -1.66
CA LEU A 62 -23.59 -0.89 -0.98
C LEU A 62 -24.14 -1.99 -1.91
N CYS A 63 -25.19 -1.71 -2.66
CA CYS A 63 -25.75 -2.66 -3.63
C CYS A 63 -24.76 -3.00 -4.76
N GLU A 64 -23.96 -2.02 -5.20
CA GLU A 64 -22.98 -2.20 -6.28
C GLU A 64 -21.71 -2.94 -5.82
N PHE A 65 -21.17 -2.59 -4.65
CA PHE A 65 -19.81 -3.00 -4.25
C PHE A 65 -19.76 -4.07 -3.15
N LEU A 66 -20.87 -4.41 -2.49
CA LEU A 66 -20.88 -5.53 -1.56
C LEU A 66 -21.08 -6.87 -2.28
N PRO A 67 -20.43 -7.93 -1.80
CA PRO A 67 -20.79 -9.30 -2.19
C PRO A 67 -22.24 -9.62 -1.83
N ASP A 68 -22.90 -10.44 -2.65
CA ASP A 68 -24.34 -10.72 -2.48
C ASP A 68 -24.69 -11.37 -1.14
N ASP A 69 -23.80 -12.22 -0.62
CA ASP A 69 -23.93 -12.87 0.69
C ASP A 69 -23.84 -11.90 1.88
N ARG A 70 -23.46 -10.64 1.62
CA ARG A 70 -23.36 -9.58 2.63
C ARG A 70 -24.51 -8.56 2.59
N LYS A 71 -25.41 -8.68 1.61
CA LYS A 71 -26.52 -7.74 1.40
C LYS A 71 -27.73 -8.13 2.26
N ALA A 72 -27.68 -7.83 3.57
CA ALA A 72 -28.80 -8.03 4.48
C ALA A 72 -29.58 -6.72 4.65
N GLU A 73 -30.77 -6.62 4.06
CA GLU A 73 -31.59 -5.39 3.99
C GLU A 73 -31.81 -4.74 5.35
N GLY A 74 -32.17 -5.50 6.39
CA GLY A 74 -32.38 -4.92 7.73
C GLY A 74 -31.09 -4.33 8.35
N LEU A 75 -29.90 -4.90 8.05
CA LEU A 75 -28.63 -4.33 8.49
C LEU A 75 -28.23 -3.12 7.65
N ILE A 76 -28.53 -3.12 6.35
CA ILE A 76 -28.30 -1.96 5.48
C ILE A 76 -29.16 -0.79 5.98
N ASP A 77 -30.44 -0.99 6.24
CA ASP A 77 -31.33 0.05 6.76
C ASP A 77 -30.84 0.61 8.09
N ALA A 78 -30.47 -0.26 9.03
CA ALA A 78 -29.92 0.14 10.32
C ALA A 78 -28.61 0.95 10.17
N PHE A 79 -27.73 0.57 9.25
CA PHE A 79 -26.51 1.30 8.96
C PHE A 79 -26.79 2.67 8.37
N LEU A 80 -27.70 2.77 7.40
CA LEU A 80 -28.03 4.03 6.73
C LEU A 80 -28.61 5.08 7.68
N GLN A 81 -29.32 4.67 8.74
CA GLN A 81 -29.82 5.61 9.77
C GLN A 81 -28.71 6.32 10.56
N ARG A 82 -27.48 5.78 10.51
CA ARG A 82 -26.29 6.39 11.17
C ARG A 82 -25.62 7.45 10.32
N LEU A 83 -26.00 7.53 9.03
CA LEU A 83 -25.40 8.44 8.06
C LEU A 83 -26.11 9.80 8.09
N HIS A 84 -25.30 10.84 8.23
CA HIS A 84 -25.69 12.26 8.14
C HIS A 84 -24.85 12.95 7.08
N TYR A 85 -25.33 14.04 6.54
CA TYR A 85 -24.60 14.76 5.51
C TYR A 85 -24.62 16.28 5.75
N VAL A 86 -23.48 16.91 5.57
CA VAL A 86 -23.34 18.36 5.60
C VAL A 86 -22.61 18.81 4.34
N ALA A 87 -23.26 19.63 3.53
CA ALA A 87 -22.61 20.21 2.37
C ALA A 87 -21.54 21.21 2.82
N LEU A 88 -20.30 21.02 2.37
CA LEU A 88 -19.18 21.90 2.73
C LEU A 88 -18.23 22.05 1.56
N ASP A 89 -17.97 23.29 1.17
CA ASP A 89 -16.79 23.62 0.38
C ASP A 89 -15.62 23.87 1.35
N ALA A 90 -14.64 23.00 1.36
CA ALA A 90 -13.47 23.09 2.24
C ALA A 90 -12.60 24.33 1.99
N SER A 91 -12.81 25.03 0.86
CA SER A 91 -12.16 26.33 0.58
C SER A 91 -12.89 27.52 1.22
N ASN A 92 -14.13 27.32 1.71
CA ASN A 92 -14.93 28.37 2.36
C ASN A 92 -14.89 28.20 3.91
N PRO A 93 -14.24 29.11 4.65
CA PRO A 93 -14.11 29.01 6.11
C PRO A 93 -15.45 29.06 6.86
N ASP A 94 -16.46 29.73 6.33
CA ASP A 94 -17.74 29.96 7.04
C ASP A 94 -18.56 28.66 7.18
N GLY A 95 -18.42 27.73 6.23
CA GLY A 95 -19.13 26.45 6.26
C GLY A 95 -18.71 25.51 7.41
N PHE A 96 -17.50 25.70 7.97
CA PHE A 96 -17.04 24.88 9.10
C PHE A 96 -17.79 25.15 10.39
N ALA A 97 -18.30 26.35 10.59
CA ALA A 97 -19.14 26.67 11.75
C ALA A 97 -20.49 25.92 11.70
N GLU A 98 -21.11 25.84 10.54
CA GLU A 98 -22.32 25.03 10.31
C GLU A 98 -22.08 23.56 10.51
N LEU A 99 -20.94 23.03 9.98
CA LEU A 99 -20.52 21.65 10.19
C LEU A 99 -20.38 21.34 11.68
N ALA A 100 -19.68 22.19 12.44
CA ALA A 100 -19.50 22.03 13.88
C ALA A 100 -20.83 22.08 14.65
N ALA A 101 -21.73 23.01 14.29
CA ALA A 101 -23.05 23.09 14.89
C ALA A 101 -23.90 21.81 14.63
N THR A 102 -23.83 21.26 13.42
CA THR A 102 -24.57 20.03 13.06
C THR A 102 -23.98 18.79 13.73
N ILE A 103 -22.67 18.69 13.85
CA ILE A 103 -21.99 17.60 14.56
C ILE A 103 -22.34 17.64 16.06
N GLY A 104 -22.37 18.82 16.64
CA GLY A 104 -22.69 19.04 18.05
C GLY A 104 -21.59 18.58 19.00
N ASP A 105 -21.95 17.91 20.10
CA ASP A 105 -21.00 17.47 21.12
C ASP A 105 -20.03 16.39 20.61
N ILE A 106 -18.73 16.68 20.74
CA ILE A 106 -17.62 15.80 20.36
C ILE A 106 -16.89 15.23 21.59
N SER A 107 -17.44 15.36 22.79
CA SER A 107 -16.80 14.88 24.03
C SER A 107 -16.51 13.37 24.01
N GLY A 108 -17.32 12.59 23.29
CA GLY A 108 -17.11 11.16 23.04
C GLY A 108 -16.06 10.83 21.98
N GLY A 109 -15.29 11.82 21.51
CA GLY A 109 -14.24 11.65 20.49
C GLY A 109 -14.74 11.77 19.04
N LEU A 110 -13.89 12.36 18.21
CA LEU A 110 -14.13 12.58 16.78
C LEU A 110 -12.97 12.02 15.97
N SER A 111 -13.26 11.11 15.03
CA SER A 111 -12.31 10.69 14.00
C SER A 111 -12.65 11.37 12.68
N ILE A 112 -11.67 12.02 12.06
CA ILE A 112 -11.82 12.72 10.78
C ILE A 112 -11.04 11.94 9.72
N PHE A 113 -11.64 11.67 8.58
CA PHE A 113 -11.01 11.03 7.44
C PHE A 113 -11.00 11.98 6.25
N LEU A 114 -9.80 12.43 5.82
CA LEU A 114 -9.64 13.31 4.67
C LEU A 114 -9.31 12.52 3.41
N SER A 115 -10.28 12.39 2.51
CA SER A 115 -10.11 11.85 1.16
C SER A 115 -10.31 12.93 0.08
N THR A 116 -9.81 14.14 0.34
CA THR A 116 -9.85 15.29 -0.56
C THR A 116 -8.51 15.50 -1.25
N ALA A 117 -8.50 16.39 -2.27
CA ALA A 117 -7.24 16.76 -2.92
C ALA A 117 -6.27 17.41 -1.89
N PRO A 118 -4.95 17.16 -1.99
CA PRO A 118 -3.95 17.71 -1.07
C PRO A 118 -3.95 19.23 -0.99
N SER A 119 -4.30 19.91 -2.08
CA SER A 119 -4.45 21.39 -2.13
C SER A 119 -5.51 21.93 -1.17
N LEU A 120 -6.42 21.09 -0.69
CA LEU A 120 -7.46 21.49 0.27
C LEU A 120 -7.08 21.17 1.73
N PHE A 121 -5.98 20.45 1.98
CA PHE A 121 -5.63 20.02 3.34
C PHE A 121 -5.41 21.19 4.28
N GLU A 122 -4.61 22.17 3.88
CA GLU A 122 -4.33 23.34 4.73
C GLU A 122 -5.60 24.12 5.08
N ALA A 123 -6.44 24.42 4.09
CA ALA A 123 -7.71 25.11 4.30
C ALA A 123 -8.65 24.31 5.22
N THR A 124 -8.74 22.99 4.98
CA THR A 124 -9.56 22.08 5.80
C THR A 124 -9.07 22.06 7.25
N ILE A 125 -7.76 21.94 7.49
CA ILE A 125 -7.16 21.90 8.83
C ILE A 125 -7.41 23.20 9.59
N LYS A 126 -7.22 24.35 8.92
CA LYS A 126 -7.51 25.67 9.51
C LYS A 126 -9.02 25.82 9.82
N GLY A 127 -9.88 25.40 8.89
CA GLY A 127 -11.33 25.44 9.09
C GLY A 127 -11.79 24.60 10.28
N LEU A 128 -11.28 23.36 10.39
CA LEU A 128 -11.55 22.48 11.53
C LEU A 128 -11.08 23.10 12.86
N HIS A 129 -9.89 23.68 12.88
CA HIS A 129 -9.34 24.35 14.07
C HIS A 129 -10.21 25.52 14.52
N ASN A 130 -10.54 26.39 13.58
CA ASN A 130 -11.35 27.60 13.87
C ASN A 130 -12.77 27.25 14.33
N ALA A 131 -13.31 26.13 13.86
CA ALA A 131 -14.62 25.62 14.26
C ALA A 131 -14.60 24.80 15.57
N GLY A 132 -13.44 24.64 16.23
CA GLY A 132 -13.32 23.88 17.48
C GLY A 132 -13.29 22.36 17.29
N LEU A 133 -13.14 21.86 16.05
CA LEU A 133 -13.10 20.44 15.71
C LEU A 133 -11.66 19.89 15.70
N SER A 134 -10.81 20.32 16.63
CA SER A 134 -9.41 19.89 16.73
C SER A 134 -8.94 19.61 18.18
N GLY A 135 -9.88 19.43 19.10
CA GLY A 135 -9.63 19.17 20.52
C GLY A 135 -8.76 17.92 20.78
N GLU A 136 -8.41 17.64 22.04
CA GLU A 136 -7.51 16.52 22.40
C GLU A 136 -8.05 15.13 22.03
N ASN A 137 -9.35 14.99 22.00
CA ASN A 137 -10.10 13.79 21.64
C ASN A 137 -10.42 13.68 20.13
N VAL A 138 -9.81 14.55 19.28
CA VAL A 138 -10.01 14.54 17.83
C VAL A 138 -8.79 13.95 17.14
N ARG A 139 -9.00 13.02 16.21
CA ARG A 139 -7.99 12.37 15.37
C ARG A 139 -8.21 12.68 13.91
N ILE A 140 -7.13 12.69 13.13
CA ILE A 140 -7.21 12.97 11.71
C ILE A 140 -6.51 11.88 10.89
N GLY A 141 -7.25 11.26 9.97
CA GLY A 141 -6.75 10.34 8.95
C GLY A 141 -6.55 11.07 7.63
N LEU A 142 -5.38 10.91 7.04
CA LEU A 142 -4.99 11.59 5.80
C LEU A 142 -4.77 10.56 4.70
N GLU A 143 -5.58 10.62 3.63
CA GLU A 143 -5.37 9.83 2.43
C GLU A 143 -4.27 10.41 1.55
N LYS A 144 -3.61 9.51 0.80
CA LYS A 144 -2.61 9.93 -0.20
C LYS A 144 -3.25 10.70 -1.36
N PRO A 145 -2.48 11.57 -2.06
CA PRO A 145 -1.06 11.83 -1.87
C PRO A 145 -0.77 12.88 -0.78
N LEU A 146 0.32 12.69 -0.05
CA LEU A 146 0.82 13.63 0.95
C LEU A 146 2.00 14.42 0.37
N GLY A 147 1.68 15.29 -0.59
CA GLY A 147 2.66 16.05 -1.37
C GLY A 147 3.06 15.35 -2.68
N ASN A 148 3.86 16.05 -3.49
CA ASN A 148 4.40 15.60 -4.79
C ASN A 148 5.94 15.53 -4.79
N ASP A 149 6.56 16.01 -3.70
CA ASP A 149 7.99 16.03 -3.40
C ASP A 149 8.19 16.24 -1.88
N LEU A 150 9.43 16.22 -1.43
CA LEU A 150 9.77 16.44 -0.02
C LEU A 150 9.27 17.80 0.48
N ALA A 151 9.46 18.87 -0.29
CA ALA A 151 9.12 20.23 0.14
C ALA A 151 7.60 20.39 0.37
N SER A 152 6.78 19.97 -0.58
CA SER A 152 5.32 20.00 -0.48
C SER A 152 4.79 19.04 0.61
N SER A 153 5.45 17.90 0.79
CA SER A 153 5.11 16.96 1.86
C SER A 153 5.41 17.55 3.24
N CYS A 154 6.57 18.19 3.43
CA CYS A 154 6.91 18.90 4.67
C CYS A 154 5.90 20.03 4.95
N HIS A 155 5.54 20.81 3.93
CA HIS A 155 4.55 21.90 4.09
C HIS A 155 3.20 21.36 4.58
N ILE A 156 2.66 20.30 3.97
CA ILE A 156 1.42 19.66 4.41
C ILE A 156 1.56 19.12 5.84
N ASN A 157 2.67 18.43 6.14
CA ASN A 157 2.91 17.89 7.48
C ASN A 157 3.03 18.98 8.54
N ASP A 158 3.64 20.13 8.23
CA ASP A 158 3.74 21.26 9.13
C ASP A 158 2.36 21.87 9.42
N ALA A 159 1.54 22.07 8.39
CA ALA A 159 0.17 22.55 8.53
C ALA A 159 -0.69 21.62 9.39
N VAL A 160 -0.57 20.30 9.18
CA VAL A 160 -1.26 19.29 10.01
C VAL A 160 -0.75 19.34 11.45
N ASN A 161 0.57 19.33 11.66
CA ASN A 161 1.17 19.24 12.99
C ASN A 161 0.94 20.50 13.84
N ALA A 162 0.71 21.64 13.21
CA ALA A 162 0.32 22.88 13.90
C ALA A 162 -1.01 22.76 14.67
N VAL A 163 -1.88 21.82 14.25
CA VAL A 163 -3.22 21.61 14.81
C VAL A 163 -3.37 20.22 15.45
N PHE A 164 -2.89 19.20 14.77
CA PHE A 164 -2.97 17.80 15.20
C PHE A 164 -1.57 17.25 15.44
N PRO A 165 -1.14 17.00 16.69
CA PRO A 165 0.14 16.38 16.97
C PRO A 165 0.22 14.97 16.40
N GLU A 166 1.44 14.48 16.16
CA GLU A 166 1.70 13.18 15.50
C GLU A 166 0.92 12.01 16.11
N LYS A 167 0.75 11.98 17.43
CA LYS A 167 -0.05 10.95 18.14
C LYS A 167 -1.54 10.93 17.78
N ARG A 168 -2.05 11.95 17.09
CA ARG A 168 -3.43 12.08 16.62
C ARG A 168 -3.55 12.16 15.10
N THR A 169 -2.42 11.96 14.38
CA THR A 169 -2.35 12.00 12.91
C THR A 169 -2.12 10.60 12.35
N PHE A 170 -3.00 10.16 11.47
CA PHE A 170 -3.06 8.83 10.89
C PHE A 170 -2.86 8.92 9.37
N ARG A 171 -1.62 8.77 8.88
CA ARG A 171 -1.33 8.80 7.43
C ARG A 171 -1.57 7.42 6.85
N ILE A 172 -2.45 7.35 5.87
CA ILE A 172 -2.97 6.11 5.34
C ILE A 172 -2.10 5.61 4.20
N ASP A 173 -1.59 4.39 4.35
CA ASP A 173 -1.14 3.53 3.27
C ASP A 173 -1.97 2.24 3.30
N HIS A 174 -2.86 2.08 2.33
CA HIS A 174 -3.77 0.95 2.33
C HIS A 174 -3.10 -0.43 2.18
N TYR A 175 -1.83 -0.49 1.75
CA TYR A 175 -1.07 -1.74 1.74
C TYR A 175 -0.81 -2.25 3.16
N LEU A 176 -0.58 -1.37 4.13
CA LEU A 176 -0.38 -1.75 5.53
C LEU A 176 -1.65 -2.34 6.17
N GLY A 177 -2.82 -1.97 5.66
CA GLY A 177 -4.11 -2.54 6.09
C GLY A 177 -4.40 -3.94 5.55
N LYS A 178 -3.59 -4.48 4.60
CA LYS A 178 -3.77 -5.83 4.08
C LYS A 178 -3.30 -6.88 5.09
N GLU A 179 -4.12 -7.90 5.33
CA GLU A 179 -3.79 -8.99 6.28
C GLU A 179 -2.48 -9.70 5.93
N THR A 180 -2.21 -9.91 4.65
CA THR A 180 -0.97 -10.53 4.17
C THR A 180 0.27 -9.70 4.44
N VAL A 181 0.17 -8.37 4.41
CA VAL A 181 1.29 -7.48 4.77
C VAL A 181 1.54 -7.54 6.27
N GLN A 182 0.49 -7.61 7.09
CA GLN A 182 0.61 -7.81 8.55
C GLN A 182 1.19 -9.21 8.88
N ASN A 183 0.82 -10.23 8.10
CA ASN A 183 1.38 -11.57 8.23
C ASN A 183 2.89 -11.65 8.00
N LEU A 184 3.49 -10.70 7.28
CA LEU A 184 4.94 -10.65 7.13
C LEU A 184 5.65 -10.52 8.49
N MET A 185 5.10 -9.72 9.41
CA MET A 185 5.64 -9.62 10.78
C MET A 185 5.45 -10.91 11.56
N ALA A 186 4.28 -11.55 11.45
CA ALA A 186 4.03 -12.84 12.09
C ALA A 186 4.96 -13.94 11.53
N LEU A 187 5.14 -14.00 10.21
CA LEU A 187 6.03 -14.94 9.56
C LEU A 187 7.46 -14.80 10.08
N ARG A 188 7.97 -13.56 10.14
CA ARG A 188 9.34 -13.28 10.58
C ARG A 188 9.52 -13.47 12.09
N PHE A 189 8.67 -12.87 12.90
CA PHE A 189 8.93 -12.68 14.33
C PHE A 189 8.24 -13.69 15.24
N ALA A 190 7.29 -14.48 14.73
CA ALA A 190 6.67 -15.57 15.47
C ALA A 190 7.26 -16.96 15.15
N ASN A 191 8.22 -17.04 14.21
CA ASN A 191 8.80 -18.30 13.76
C ASN A 191 10.32 -18.27 13.83
N MET A 192 10.90 -19.12 14.70
CA MET A 192 12.35 -19.24 14.86
C MET A 192 13.08 -19.66 13.56
N LEU A 193 12.38 -20.23 12.61
CA LEU A 193 12.93 -20.72 11.35
C LEU A 193 13.44 -19.59 10.45
N PHE A 194 12.77 -18.43 10.41
CA PHE A 194 13.03 -17.40 9.42
C PHE A 194 14.02 -16.33 9.90
N GLU A 195 13.80 -15.74 11.06
CA GLU A 195 14.55 -14.55 11.49
C GLU A 195 16.09 -14.76 11.58
N PRO A 196 16.62 -15.91 12.04
CA PRO A 196 18.06 -16.16 12.04
C PRO A 196 18.70 -16.14 10.64
N LEU A 197 17.93 -16.46 9.61
CA LEU A 197 18.35 -16.45 8.20
C LEU A 197 18.03 -15.14 7.47
N TRP A 198 17.38 -14.19 8.14
CA TRP A 198 16.86 -12.96 7.52
C TRP A 198 17.92 -11.86 7.49
N ASN A 199 19.04 -12.13 6.82
CA ASN A 199 20.19 -11.22 6.76
C ASN A 199 21.11 -11.55 5.58
N ALA A 200 22.11 -10.69 5.35
CA ALA A 200 23.08 -10.80 4.27
C ALA A 200 23.93 -12.09 4.28
N ASN A 201 24.00 -12.83 5.38
CA ASN A 201 24.75 -14.10 5.40
C ASN A 201 23.97 -15.21 4.65
N ALA A 202 22.65 -15.21 4.70
CA ALA A 202 21.82 -16.25 4.11
C ALA A 202 21.04 -15.78 2.87
N ILE A 203 20.67 -14.50 2.77
CA ILE A 203 19.88 -13.95 1.65
C ILE A 203 20.81 -13.45 0.55
N GLU A 204 20.55 -13.85 -0.68
CA GLU A 204 21.26 -13.40 -1.88
C GLU A 204 20.68 -12.07 -2.39
N HIS A 205 19.35 -12.04 -2.59
CA HIS A 205 18.63 -10.86 -3.01
C HIS A 205 17.16 -10.90 -2.58
N VAL A 206 16.50 -9.75 -2.68
CA VAL A 206 15.06 -9.61 -2.45
C VAL A 206 14.43 -8.99 -3.69
N GLN A 207 13.27 -9.49 -4.12
CA GLN A 207 12.46 -8.87 -5.18
C GLN A 207 11.11 -8.45 -4.62
N ILE A 208 10.67 -7.24 -4.94
CA ILE A 208 9.32 -6.73 -4.61
C ILE A 208 8.68 -6.30 -5.92
N THR A 209 7.65 -7.03 -6.34
CA THR A 209 6.88 -6.74 -7.56
C THR A 209 5.48 -6.31 -7.19
N VAL A 210 5.04 -5.16 -7.73
CA VAL A 210 3.66 -4.70 -7.66
C VAL A 210 3.21 -4.35 -9.07
N SER A 211 2.47 -5.24 -9.71
CA SER A 211 2.03 -5.10 -11.11
C SER A 211 0.53 -4.89 -11.22
N GLU A 212 0.13 -4.08 -12.18
CA GLU A 212 -1.25 -3.78 -12.50
C GLU A 212 -1.55 -4.08 -13.98
N THR A 213 -2.69 -4.73 -14.23
CA THR A 213 -3.19 -4.97 -15.62
C THR A 213 -3.95 -3.78 -16.17
N VAL A 214 -4.41 -2.88 -15.29
CA VAL A 214 -5.16 -1.67 -15.62
C VAL A 214 -4.27 -0.55 -16.16
N GLY A 215 -4.85 0.37 -16.93
CA GLY A 215 -4.22 1.59 -17.44
C GLY A 215 -4.59 2.83 -16.61
N LEU A 216 -5.03 3.90 -17.30
CA LEU A 216 -5.38 5.18 -16.66
C LEU A 216 -6.79 5.21 -16.07
N GLU A 217 -7.72 4.44 -16.63
CA GLU A 217 -9.08 4.22 -16.10
C GLU A 217 -9.81 5.49 -15.62
N GLY A 218 -9.81 6.54 -16.47
CA GLY A 218 -10.51 7.80 -16.17
C GLY A 218 -9.74 8.77 -15.26
N ARG A 219 -8.52 8.43 -14.77
CA ARG A 219 -7.66 9.30 -13.96
C ARG A 219 -6.42 9.80 -14.70
N ALA A 220 -6.54 9.97 -16.02
CA ALA A 220 -5.43 10.31 -16.91
C ALA A 220 -4.64 11.55 -16.45
N GLY A 221 -5.31 12.66 -16.16
CA GLY A 221 -4.64 13.90 -15.74
C GLY A 221 -3.88 13.74 -14.42
N PHE A 222 -4.48 13.11 -13.41
CA PHE A 222 -3.82 12.87 -12.15
C PHE A 222 -2.58 11.98 -12.29
N TYR A 223 -2.69 10.92 -13.09
CA TYR A 223 -1.57 9.99 -13.26
C TYR A 223 -0.41 10.61 -14.05
N ASP A 224 -0.72 11.45 -15.06
CA ASP A 224 0.29 12.13 -15.86
C ASP A 224 1.16 13.09 -15.03
N ASP A 225 0.56 13.69 -14.00
CA ASP A 225 1.28 14.52 -13.04
C ASP A 225 2.03 13.71 -11.98
N THR A 226 1.75 12.40 -11.81
CA THR A 226 2.26 11.58 -10.72
C THR A 226 3.32 10.58 -11.19
N GLY A 227 2.99 9.70 -12.13
CA GLY A 227 3.85 8.60 -12.59
C GLY A 227 3.98 7.44 -11.62
N ALA A 228 4.55 6.33 -12.08
CA ALA A 228 4.68 5.09 -11.31
C ALA A 228 5.59 5.24 -10.08
N LEU A 229 6.64 6.04 -10.16
CA LEU A 229 7.56 6.25 -9.05
C LEU A 229 6.86 6.85 -7.82
N ARG A 230 6.05 7.89 -8.03
CA ARG A 230 5.35 8.58 -6.93
C ARG A 230 4.07 7.88 -6.53
N ASP A 231 3.34 7.25 -7.48
CA ASP A 231 2.09 6.56 -7.17
C ASP A 231 2.32 5.26 -6.39
N MET A 232 3.40 4.53 -6.67
CA MET A 232 3.62 3.19 -6.14
C MET A 232 4.90 3.03 -5.32
N VAL A 233 6.03 3.57 -5.78
CA VAL A 233 7.32 3.33 -5.11
C VAL A 233 7.43 4.17 -3.85
N GLN A 234 7.14 5.46 -3.92
CA GLN A 234 7.29 6.42 -2.82
C GLN A 234 6.51 6.01 -1.56
N ASN A 235 5.47 5.25 -1.69
CA ASN A 235 4.60 4.82 -0.61
C ASN A 235 4.63 3.29 -0.44
N HIS A 236 3.76 2.58 -1.11
CA HIS A 236 3.50 1.15 -0.92
C HIS A 236 4.76 0.28 -0.99
N MET A 237 5.59 0.45 -2.03
CA MET A 237 6.76 -0.42 -2.20
C MET A 237 7.85 -0.13 -1.17
N LEU A 238 8.06 1.14 -0.80
CA LEU A 238 8.99 1.48 0.27
C LEU A 238 8.49 1.04 1.65
N GLN A 239 7.17 0.99 1.88
CA GLN A 239 6.61 0.39 3.08
C GLN A 239 6.81 -1.14 3.11
N LEU A 240 6.59 -1.83 1.98
CA LEU A 240 6.88 -3.27 1.87
C LEU A 240 8.37 -3.56 2.07
N LEU A 241 9.26 -2.75 1.48
CA LEU A 241 10.70 -2.86 1.69
C LEU A 241 11.06 -2.65 3.16
N ALA A 242 10.52 -1.62 3.81
CA ALA A 242 10.78 -1.32 5.21
C ALA A 242 10.35 -2.49 6.12
N LEU A 243 9.16 -3.03 5.96
CA LEU A 243 8.67 -4.19 6.72
C LEU A 243 9.49 -5.46 6.46
N THR A 244 9.97 -5.64 5.22
CA THR A 244 10.84 -6.76 4.86
C THR A 244 12.22 -6.63 5.50
N ALA A 245 12.76 -5.41 5.58
CA ALA A 245 14.16 -5.19 5.96
C ALA A 245 14.38 -4.74 7.42
N MET A 246 13.30 -4.37 8.15
CA MET A 246 13.42 -3.85 9.52
C MET A 246 13.94 -4.89 10.53
N GLU A 247 14.54 -4.43 11.62
CA GLU A 247 14.84 -5.28 12.77
C GLU A 247 13.55 -5.70 13.49
N PRO A 248 13.58 -6.80 14.26
CA PRO A 248 12.46 -7.15 15.15
C PRO A 248 12.18 -6.00 16.11
N PRO A 249 10.94 -5.45 16.12
CA PRO A 249 10.62 -4.39 17.07
C PRO A 249 10.56 -4.95 18.51
N ALA A 250 10.83 -4.10 19.50
CA ALA A 250 10.79 -4.50 20.92
C ALA A 250 9.38 -4.93 21.39
N SER A 251 8.35 -4.43 20.72
CA SER A 251 6.93 -4.74 20.94
C SER A 251 6.14 -4.48 19.67
N LEU A 252 4.89 -4.97 19.62
CA LEU A 252 3.98 -4.72 18.49
C LEU A 252 3.20 -3.39 18.66
N ASP A 253 3.74 -2.43 19.41
CA ASP A 253 3.15 -1.09 19.46
C ASP A 253 3.57 -0.22 18.25
N ALA A 254 2.74 0.78 17.97
CA ALA A 254 2.93 1.65 16.81
C ALA A 254 4.29 2.36 16.77
N THR A 255 4.84 2.76 17.92
CA THR A 255 6.12 3.47 17.99
C THR A 255 7.28 2.55 17.68
N ALA A 256 7.33 1.38 18.33
CA ALA A 256 8.39 0.41 18.12
C ALA A 256 8.47 -0.07 16.65
N ILE A 257 7.34 -0.36 16.02
CA ILE A 257 7.28 -0.77 14.61
C ILE A 257 7.77 0.35 13.69
N ARG A 258 7.27 1.59 13.88
CA ARG A 258 7.62 2.73 13.03
C ARG A 258 9.08 3.17 13.21
N ASP A 259 9.65 3.00 14.41
CA ASP A 259 11.06 3.26 14.67
C ASP A 259 11.96 2.31 13.87
N GLU A 260 11.61 1.04 13.77
CA GLU A 260 12.39 0.10 12.97
C GLU A 260 12.24 0.36 11.45
N LYS A 261 11.03 0.69 10.98
CA LYS A 261 10.81 1.04 9.57
C LYS A 261 11.62 2.27 9.15
N VAL A 262 11.62 3.34 9.95
CA VAL A 262 12.32 4.58 9.59
C VAL A 262 13.85 4.39 9.54
N LYS A 263 14.41 3.50 10.36
CA LYS A 263 15.85 3.14 10.29
C LYS A 263 16.20 2.56 8.93
N VAL A 264 15.37 1.67 8.39
CA VAL A 264 15.54 1.11 7.04
C VAL A 264 15.47 2.20 5.98
N LEU A 265 14.42 3.02 6.02
CA LEU A 265 14.20 4.08 5.02
C LEU A 265 15.34 5.10 4.98
N ARG A 266 15.90 5.46 6.15
CA ARG A 266 17.07 6.34 6.26
C ARG A 266 18.38 5.68 5.83
N ALA A 267 18.44 4.35 5.85
CA ALA A 267 19.60 3.57 5.41
C ALA A 267 19.56 3.22 3.91
N LEU A 268 18.54 3.66 3.18
CA LEU A 268 18.50 3.46 1.73
C LEU A 268 19.64 4.21 1.05
N ARG A 269 20.49 3.45 0.32
CA ARG A 269 21.58 4.03 -0.45
C ARG A 269 21.03 4.93 -1.55
N PRO A 270 21.62 6.11 -1.80
CA PRO A 270 21.28 6.92 -2.97
C PRO A 270 21.42 6.12 -4.26
N ILE A 271 20.45 6.25 -5.16
CA ILE A 271 20.45 5.53 -6.44
C ILE A 271 21.49 6.15 -7.37
N VAL A 272 22.24 5.30 -8.06
CA VAL A 272 23.19 5.67 -9.10
C VAL A 272 22.64 5.35 -10.48
N GLU A 273 23.19 6.00 -11.51
CA GLU A 273 22.87 5.71 -12.89
C GLU A 273 23.06 4.22 -13.21
N GLY A 274 22.12 3.64 -13.94
CA GLY A 274 22.09 2.22 -14.26
C GLY A 274 21.38 1.33 -13.25
N ASN A 275 21.05 1.83 -12.07
CA ASN A 275 20.25 1.12 -11.05
C ASN A 275 18.75 1.46 -11.10
N VAL A 276 18.32 2.25 -12.09
CA VAL A 276 16.92 2.59 -12.31
C VAL A 276 16.58 2.51 -13.79
N VAL A 277 15.42 1.96 -14.07
CA VAL A 277 14.83 1.86 -15.42
C VAL A 277 13.41 2.37 -15.36
N THR A 278 13.06 3.28 -16.26
CA THR A 278 11.71 3.77 -16.44
C THR A 278 11.12 3.28 -17.74
N GLY A 279 9.80 3.09 -17.79
CA GLY A 279 9.10 2.62 -18.97
C GLY A 279 7.76 3.30 -19.19
N LYS A 280 7.28 3.27 -20.44
CA LYS A 280 5.96 3.75 -20.84
C LYS A 280 5.33 2.71 -21.77
N TYR A 281 4.08 2.29 -21.47
CA TYR A 281 3.43 1.27 -22.30
C TYR A 281 2.99 1.82 -23.65
N THR A 282 3.18 0.97 -24.67
CA THR A 282 2.68 1.15 -26.03
C THR A 282 1.50 0.23 -26.28
N ASP A 283 0.94 0.28 -27.49
CA ASP A 283 -0.11 -0.65 -27.89
C ASP A 283 0.29 -2.11 -27.64
N GLY A 284 -0.67 -2.93 -27.29
CA GLY A 284 -0.46 -4.36 -27.00
C GLY A 284 -1.75 -5.08 -26.63
N ALA A 285 -1.66 -6.15 -25.86
CA ALA A 285 -2.83 -6.90 -25.39
C ALA A 285 -2.66 -7.32 -23.93
N VAL A 286 -3.72 -7.21 -23.15
CA VAL A 286 -3.78 -7.65 -21.75
C VAL A 286 -4.98 -8.58 -21.59
N ASN A 287 -4.76 -9.80 -21.07
CA ASN A 287 -5.79 -10.84 -20.96
C ASN A 287 -6.49 -11.19 -22.28
N GLY A 288 -5.81 -11.00 -23.41
CA GLY A 288 -6.36 -11.24 -24.75
C GLY A 288 -7.06 -10.05 -25.39
N ASP A 289 -7.32 -8.98 -24.66
CA ASP A 289 -7.94 -7.75 -25.15
C ASP A 289 -6.90 -6.77 -25.64
N ALA A 290 -7.10 -6.22 -26.86
CA ALA A 290 -6.23 -5.17 -27.39
C ALA A 290 -6.38 -3.89 -26.57
N VAL A 291 -5.24 -3.30 -26.19
CA VAL A 291 -5.20 -2.05 -25.42
C VAL A 291 -4.32 -1.03 -26.11
N LYS A 292 -4.70 0.24 -25.97
CA LYS A 292 -3.98 1.37 -26.58
C LYS A 292 -2.77 1.76 -25.75
N SER A 293 -1.88 2.54 -26.39
CA SER A 293 -0.71 3.14 -25.73
C SER A 293 -1.12 4.19 -24.70
N TYR A 294 -0.18 4.47 -23.79
CA TYR A 294 -0.34 5.50 -22.77
C TYR A 294 -0.73 6.87 -23.32
N GLU A 295 -0.05 7.32 -24.40
CA GLU A 295 -0.32 8.60 -25.04
C GLU A 295 -1.69 8.63 -25.73
N SER A 296 -2.13 7.48 -26.29
CA SER A 296 -3.49 7.36 -26.84
C SER A 296 -4.57 7.44 -25.76
N ASP A 297 -4.34 6.79 -24.61
CA ASP A 297 -5.24 6.86 -23.46
C ASP A 297 -5.26 8.27 -22.83
N LEU A 298 -4.11 8.96 -22.81
CA LEU A 298 -3.94 10.31 -22.28
C LEU A 298 -4.46 11.39 -23.23
N GLY A 299 -4.42 11.15 -24.55
CA GLY A 299 -4.80 12.09 -25.60
C GLY A 299 -3.74 13.15 -25.94
N LYS A 300 -2.53 13.03 -25.40
CA LYS A 300 -1.38 13.94 -25.66
C LYS A 300 -0.04 13.21 -25.47
N PRO A 301 1.07 13.69 -26.06
CA PRO A 301 2.41 13.22 -25.74
C PRO A 301 2.75 13.47 -24.26
N SER A 302 3.51 12.54 -23.66
CA SER A 302 3.97 12.65 -22.28
C SER A 302 5.25 11.84 -22.06
N ASP A 303 6.15 12.35 -21.22
CA ASP A 303 7.34 11.66 -20.73
C ASP A 303 7.13 11.04 -19.32
N THR A 304 5.89 10.97 -18.85
CA THR A 304 5.56 10.33 -17.56
C THR A 304 5.72 8.81 -17.65
N GLU A 305 6.41 8.25 -16.70
CA GLU A 305 6.65 6.82 -16.63
C GLU A 305 5.41 6.06 -16.09
N THR A 306 5.09 4.95 -16.75
CA THR A 306 4.05 4.00 -16.32
C THR A 306 4.65 2.71 -15.75
N PHE A 307 5.97 2.63 -15.73
CA PHE A 307 6.76 1.51 -15.23
C PHE A 307 8.06 2.01 -14.61
N VAL A 308 8.43 1.41 -13.49
CA VAL A 308 9.73 1.64 -12.84
C VAL A 308 10.30 0.31 -12.34
N ALA A 309 11.58 0.08 -12.62
CA ALA A 309 12.37 -0.96 -11.97
C ALA A 309 13.61 -0.33 -11.32
N ILE A 310 13.89 -0.70 -10.09
CA ILE A 310 14.98 -0.13 -9.28
C ILE A 310 15.76 -1.26 -8.63
N LYS A 311 17.10 -1.15 -8.63
CA LYS A 311 18.01 -1.91 -7.80
C LYS A 311 18.43 -1.02 -6.62
N ALA A 312 17.91 -1.30 -5.44
CA ALA A 312 18.16 -0.57 -4.21
C ALA A 312 19.06 -1.36 -3.25
N TYR A 313 19.67 -0.66 -2.30
CA TYR A 313 20.46 -1.25 -1.21
C TYR A 313 20.09 -0.59 0.12
N VAL A 314 20.13 -1.37 1.20
CA VAL A 314 20.00 -0.89 2.57
C VAL A 314 21.35 -0.97 3.25
N ASP A 315 21.95 0.19 3.53
CA ASP A 315 23.30 0.30 4.10
C ASP A 315 23.26 0.17 5.64
N ASN A 316 23.07 -1.07 6.08
CA ASN A 316 23.18 -1.45 7.49
C ASN A 316 23.83 -2.83 7.62
N TRP A 317 24.12 -3.26 8.84
CA TRP A 317 24.80 -4.53 9.11
C TRP A 317 24.01 -5.76 8.64
N ARG A 318 22.69 -5.70 8.72
CA ARG A 318 21.81 -6.82 8.32
C ARG A 318 21.85 -7.04 6.82
N TRP A 319 21.89 -5.97 6.03
CA TRP A 319 21.62 -6.02 4.58
C TRP A 319 22.78 -5.60 3.69
N GLN A 320 23.95 -5.33 4.28
CA GLN A 320 25.10 -4.87 3.50
C GLN A 320 25.41 -5.79 2.32
N GLY A 321 25.33 -5.24 1.10
CA GLY A 321 25.61 -5.94 -0.14
C GLY A 321 24.45 -6.73 -0.73
N VAL A 322 23.31 -6.86 -0.05
CA VAL A 322 22.11 -7.53 -0.59
C VAL A 322 21.32 -6.55 -1.47
N PRO A 323 21.11 -6.83 -2.76
CA PRO A 323 20.26 -6.01 -3.61
C PRO A 323 18.79 -6.28 -3.35
N PHE A 324 18.01 -5.20 -3.36
CA PHE A 324 16.55 -5.19 -3.36
C PHE A 324 16.09 -4.72 -4.74
N PHE A 325 15.48 -5.61 -5.50
CA PHE A 325 14.93 -5.30 -6.81
C PHE A 325 13.45 -4.94 -6.67
N LEU A 326 13.09 -3.73 -7.01
CA LEU A 326 11.72 -3.21 -6.97
C LEU A 326 11.19 -3.09 -8.39
N ARG A 327 9.98 -3.59 -8.67
CA ARG A 327 9.34 -3.48 -9.98
C ARG A 327 7.87 -3.15 -9.84
N THR A 328 7.43 -2.10 -10.53
CA THR A 328 6.01 -1.74 -10.64
C THR A 328 5.68 -1.21 -12.02
N GLY A 329 4.44 -1.37 -12.44
CA GLY A 329 3.97 -0.79 -13.71
C GLY A 329 2.51 -1.08 -14.01
N LYS A 330 1.99 -0.32 -14.99
CA LYS A 330 0.65 -0.49 -15.55
C LYS A 330 0.68 -1.31 -16.83
N ARG A 331 -0.48 -1.90 -17.21
CA ARG A 331 -0.61 -2.75 -18.39
C ARG A 331 0.42 -3.88 -18.44
N LEU A 332 0.82 -4.39 -17.25
CA LEU A 332 1.63 -5.60 -17.13
C LEU A 332 0.77 -6.85 -17.37
N PRO A 333 1.37 -8.03 -17.61
CA PRO A 333 0.62 -9.21 -18.05
C PRO A 333 -0.35 -9.74 -17.00
N GLU A 334 -0.07 -9.54 -15.73
CA GLU A 334 -0.95 -9.94 -14.64
C GLU A 334 -0.95 -8.96 -13.48
N ARG A 335 -2.03 -8.95 -12.70
CA ARG A 335 -2.10 -8.24 -11.43
C ARG A 335 -1.40 -9.07 -10.36
N ARG A 336 -0.30 -8.56 -9.81
CA ARG A 336 0.53 -9.28 -8.84
C ARG A 336 1.11 -8.32 -7.81
N SER A 337 1.05 -8.68 -6.54
CA SER A 337 1.88 -8.06 -5.50
C SER A 337 2.56 -9.19 -4.73
N GLU A 338 3.89 -9.21 -4.74
CA GLU A 338 4.67 -10.26 -4.08
C GLU A 338 6.01 -9.75 -3.58
N ILE A 339 6.52 -10.45 -2.57
CA ILE A 339 7.88 -10.34 -2.06
C ILE A 339 8.54 -11.70 -2.25
N VAL A 340 9.68 -11.73 -2.91
CA VAL A 340 10.49 -12.94 -3.13
C VAL A 340 11.81 -12.79 -2.41
N ILE A 341 12.12 -13.72 -1.54
CA ILE A 341 13.39 -13.81 -0.83
C ILE A 341 14.17 -14.96 -1.42
N GLN A 342 15.26 -14.65 -2.13
CA GLN A 342 16.18 -15.64 -2.66
C GLN A 342 17.28 -15.90 -1.65
N PHE A 343 17.38 -17.14 -1.18
CA PHE A 343 18.48 -17.54 -0.33
C PHE A 343 19.74 -17.81 -1.15
N LYS A 344 20.90 -17.73 -0.51
CA LYS A 344 22.16 -18.13 -1.10
C LYS A 344 22.18 -19.63 -1.35
N PRO A 345 22.92 -20.11 -2.37
CA PRO A 345 23.11 -21.53 -2.58
C PRO A 345 23.81 -22.20 -1.39
N VAL A 346 23.60 -23.49 -1.22
CA VAL A 346 24.34 -24.26 -0.21
C VAL A 346 25.85 -24.14 -0.42
N PRO A 347 26.64 -23.98 0.65
CA PRO A 347 28.09 -23.72 0.51
C PRO A 347 28.87 -24.91 -0.08
N HIS A 348 28.31 -26.13 0.02
CA HIS A 348 28.91 -27.33 -0.52
C HIS A 348 27.84 -28.29 -1.03
N ASN A 349 27.93 -28.69 -2.32
CA ASN A 349 27.01 -29.62 -2.94
C ASN A 349 27.52 -31.07 -2.76
N VAL A 350 26.99 -31.78 -1.77
CA VAL A 350 27.33 -33.21 -1.50
C VAL A 350 26.76 -34.19 -2.56
N PHE A 351 25.85 -33.72 -3.43
CA PHE A 351 25.25 -34.52 -4.51
C PHE A 351 25.96 -34.37 -5.86
N ARG A 352 26.99 -33.52 -5.94
CA ARG A 352 27.68 -33.14 -7.18
C ARG A 352 28.12 -34.37 -8.01
N ASP A 353 28.81 -35.29 -7.34
CA ASP A 353 29.37 -36.47 -7.98
C ASP A 353 28.32 -37.54 -8.36
N ARG A 354 27.08 -37.33 -7.93
CA ARG A 354 25.92 -38.19 -8.22
C ARG A 354 24.92 -37.57 -9.20
N GLY A 355 25.30 -36.47 -9.86
CA GLY A 355 24.47 -35.80 -10.86
C GLY A 355 23.39 -34.85 -10.28
N GLY A 356 23.38 -34.62 -8.95
CA GLY A 356 22.40 -33.73 -8.32
C GLY A 356 22.69 -32.28 -8.64
N LYS A 357 21.83 -31.61 -9.41
CA LYS A 357 21.77 -30.16 -9.54
C LYS A 357 21.02 -29.61 -8.35
N LEU A 358 21.55 -28.56 -7.73
CA LEU A 358 20.90 -27.85 -6.62
C LEU A 358 20.47 -26.48 -7.07
N GLU A 359 19.21 -26.16 -6.81
CA GLU A 359 18.71 -24.79 -6.86
C GLU A 359 18.70 -24.20 -5.44
N ALA A 360 18.97 -22.91 -5.32
CA ALA A 360 18.91 -22.22 -4.04
C ALA A 360 17.45 -22.05 -3.59
N ASN A 361 17.21 -22.13 -2.29
CA ASN A 361 15.86 -22.02 -1.75
C ASN A 361 15.27 -20.64 -2.01
N THR A 362 13.98 -20.59 -2.29
CA THR A 362 13.24 -19.36 -2.56
C THR A 362 11.99 -19.29 -1.68
N LEU A 363 11.80 -18.18 -1.00
CA LEU A 363 10.57 -17.90 -0.25
C LEU A 363 9.75 -16.86 -1.02
N VAL A 364 8.54 -17.24 -1.46
CA VAL A 364 7.60 -16.38 -2.16
C VAL A 364 6.47 -16.00 -1.19
N ILE A 365 6.27 -14.72 -0.97
CA ILE A 365 5.17 -14.17 -0.17
C ILE A 365 4.25 -13.42 -1.13
N ARG A 366 3.16 -14.06 -1.55
CA ARG A 366 2.17 -13.48 -2.45
C ARG A 366 1.14 -12.71 -1.63
N LEU A 367 1.02 -11.42 -1.93
CA LEU A 367 0.10 -10.50 -1.24
C LEU A 367 -1.23 -10.34 -1.97
N GLN A 368 -1.24 -10.55 -3.30
CA GLN A 368 -2.44 -10.54 -4.16
C GLN A 368 -2.11 -11.05 -5.58
N PRO A 369 -3.12 -11.58 -6.34
CA PRO A 369 -4.53 -11.68 -5.97
C PRO A 369 -4.80 -12.80 -4.95
N GLU A 370 -4.09 -13.90 -5.06
CA GLU A 370 -4.13 -15.01 -4.10
C GLU A 370 -3.07 -14.81 -3.03
N GLU A 371 -3.40 -15.15 -1.79
CA GLU A 371 -2.53 -14.93 -0.66
C GLU A 371 -1.95 -16.25 -0.17
N TYR A 372 -0.62 -16.39 -0.32
CA TYR A 372 0.11 -17.58 0.15
C TYR A 372 1.55 -17.25 0.53
N VAL A 373 2.13 -18.11 1.32
CA VAL A 373 3.57 -18.18 1.57
C VAL A 373 4.05 -19.53 1.03
N ARG A 374 5.02 -19.50 0.12
CA ARG A 374 5.59 -20.71 -0.53
C ARG A 374 7.09 -20.73 -0.31
N LEU A 375 7.60 -21.80 0.29
CA LEU A 375 9.03 -22.05 0.39
C LEU A 375 9.40 -23.17 -0.59
N LEU A 376 10.25 -22.87 -1.57
CA LEU A 376 10.77 -23.82 -2.53
C LEU A 376 12.00 -24.52 -1.94
N VAL A 377 11.96 -25.85 -1.83
CA VAL A 377 13.02 -26.65 -1.24
C VAL A 377 13.39 -27.81 -2.14
N MET A 378 14.64 -28.28 -2.05
CA MET A 378 15.11 -29.43 -2.78
C MET A 378 14.66 -30.73 -2.11
N ALA A 379 14.10 -31.65 -2.89
CA ALA A 379 13.77 -33.00 -2.46
C ALA A 379 14.33 -34.02 -3.47
N LYS A 380 14.64 -35.24 -2.97
CA LYS A 380 15.03 -36.34 -3.81
C LYS A 380 13.80 -36.96 -4.48
N GLU A 381 13.85 -37.16 -5.80
CA GLU A 381 12.81 -37.91 -6.50
C GLU A 381 12.82 -39.39 -6.05
N PRO A 382 11.65 -40.00 -5.87
CA PRO A 382 11.58 -41.45 -5.63
C PRO A 382 12.20 -42.23 -6.79
N GLY A 383 13.09 -43.21 -6.47
CA GLY A 383 13.73 -44.02 -7.49
C GLY A 383 14.86 -44.89 -6.93
N LEU A 384 15.41 -45.77 -7.76
CA LEU A 384 16.48 -46.68 -7.38
C LEU A 384 17.89 -46.12 -7.58
N ASP A 385 18.01 -44.88 -8.04
CA ASP A 385 19.25 -44.10 -8.22
C ASP A 385 20.34 -44.77 -9.04
N ARG A 386 20.00 -45.69 -9.96
CA ARG A 386 20.96 -46.43 -10.81
C ARG A 386 21.75 -45.53 -11.76
N GLY A 387 21.18 -44.38 -12.15
CA GLY A 387 21.78 -43.34 -12.99
C GLY A 387 22.27 -42.11 -12.24
N GLY A 388 22.30 -42.15 -10.91
CA GLY A 388 22.58 -41.00 -10.05
C GLY A 388 21.35 -40.51 -9.29
N VAL A 389 21.53 -39.51 -8.40
CA VAL A 389 20.46 -38.95 -7.59
C VAL A 389 19.76 -37.83 -8.38
N THR A 390 18.47 -37.95 -8.61
CA THR A 390 17.66 -36.87 -9.17
C THR A 390 17.08 -36.02 -8.02
N LEU A 391 17.44 -34.76 -8.02
CA LEU A 391 16.89 -33.76 -7.08
C LEU A 391 15.90 -32.87 -7.83
N ARG A 392 14.81 -32.53 -7.15
CA ARG A 392 13.78 -31.67 -7.70
C ARG A 392 13.38 -30.65 -6.67
N GLU A 393 13.10 -29.42 -7.14
CA GLU A 393 12.46 -28.39 -6.34
C GLU A 393 11.00 -28.77 -6.09
N VAL A 394 10.56 -28.68 -4.83
CA VAL A 394 9.19 -28.92 -4.39
C VAL A 394 8.71 -27.78 -3.51
N PRO A 395 7.44 -27.34 -3.63
CA PRO A 395 6.89 -26.31 -2.78
C PRO A 395 6.47 -26.86 -1.41
N LEU A 396 6.72 -26.05 -0.38
CA LEU A 396 6.06 -26.12 0.91
C LEU A 396 5.10 -24.94 0.97
N ASP A 397 3.82 -25.19 0.72
CA ASP A 397 2.79 -24.16 0.61
C ASP A 397 2.06 -23.93 1.94
N LEU A 398 2.02 -22.69 2.38
CA LEU A 398 1.10 -22.20 3.39
C LEU A 398 0.06 -21.32 2.72
N SER A 399 -1.07 -21.91 2.34
CA SER A 399 -2.23 -21.15 1.89
C SER A 399 -2.96 -20.56 3.08
N LEU A 400 -2.86 -19.24 3.27
CA LEU A 400 -3.59 -18.53 4.32
C LEU A 400 -5.10 -18.65 4.11
N THR A 401 -5.54 -18.67 2.85
CA THR A 401 -6.95 -18.89 2.48
C THR A 401 -7.45 -20.25 2.97
N ALA A 402 -6.69 -21.31 2.76
CA ALA A 402 -7.07 -22.65 3.20
C ALA A 402 -6.94 -22.84 4.71
N ALA A 403 -5.87 -22.30 5.31
CA ALA A 403 -5.61 -22.40 6.75
C ALA A 403 -6.69 -21.68 7.58
N PHE A 404 -7.25 -20.59 7.08
CA PHE A 404 -8.26 -19.77 7.74
C PHE A 404 -9.59 -19.73 6.97
N ALA A 405 -9.99 -20.84 6.33
CA ALA A 405 -11.19 -20.92 5.49
C ALA A 405 -12.50 -20.54 6.22
N GLY A 406 -12.55 -20.66 7.56
CA GLY A 406 -13.69 -20.25 8.37
C GLY A 406 -13.70 -18.76 8.78
N SER A 407 -12.63 -18.02 8.47
CA SER A 407 -12.50 -16.62 8.85
C SER A 407 -12.79 -15.70 7.66
N ARG A 408 -13.60 -14.68 7.88
CA ARG A 408 -13.87 -13.68 6.85
C ARG A 408 -12.61 -12.83 6.62
N ARG A 409 -12.20 -12.73 5.37
CA ARG A 409 -11.13 -11.82 4.96
C ARG A 409 -11.64 -10.39 4.94
N ARG A 410 -10.86 -9.51 5.52
CA ARG A 410 -11.16 -8.09 5.56
C ARG A 410 -10.41 -7.34 4.47
N ILE A 411 -11.07 -6.37 3.88
CA ILE A 411 -10.37 -5.43 3.01
C ILE A 411 -9.61 -4.40 3.84
N ALA A 412 -8.54 -3.85 3.28
CA ALA A 412 -7.64 -2.97 4.01
C ALA A 412 -8.33 -1.79 4.70
N TYR A 413 -9.34 -1.20 4.07
CA TYR A 413 -10.07 -0.05 4.64
C TYR A 413 -10.95 -0.40 5.84
N GLU A 414 -11.45 -1.63 5.95
CA GLU A 414 -12.14 -2.05 7.19
C GLU A 414 -11.20 -1.93 8.38
N ARG A 415 -9.98 -2.46 8.24
CA ARG A 415 -8.98 -2.40 9.31
C ARG A 415 -8.56 -0.96 9.62
N LEU A 416 -8.22 -0.18 8.60
CA LEU A 416 -7.73 1.19 8.80
C LEU A 416 -8.79 2.14 9.37
N LEU A 417 -10.06 1.99 8.98
CA LEU A 417 -11.16 2.75 9.56
C LEU A 417 -11.40 2.38 11.02
N LEU A 418 -11.38 1.08 11.35
CA LEU A 418 -11.50 0.62 12.72
C LEU A 418 -10.36 1.16 13.58
N ASP A 419 -9.11 1.03 13.13
CA ASP A 419 -7.94 1.52 13.85
C ASP A 419 -7.95 3.05 14.03
N LEU A 420 -8.45 3.80 13.05
CA LEU A 420 -8.65 5.25 13.18
C LEU A 420 -9.70 5.58 14.25
N ILE A 421 -10.83 4.87 14.27
CA ILE A 421 -11.90 5.03 15.26
C ILE A 421 -11.40 4.67 16.66
N GLU A 422 -10.59 3.63 16.79
CA GLU A 422 -10.01 3.13 18.04
C GLU A 422 -8.73 3.86 18.49
N GLY A 423 -8.12 4.65 17.60
CA GLY A 423 -6.87 5.36 17.88
C GLY A 423 -5.61 4.48 17.85
N ASP A 424 -5.64 3.35 17.15
CA ASP A 424 -4.49 2.49 16.95
C ASP A 424 -3.67 2.92 15.73
N GLN A 425 -2.45 3.42 15.95
CA GLN A 425 -1.57 3.91 14.88
C GLN A 425 -0.62 2.84 14.30
N THR A 426 -0.77 1.58 14.68
CA THR A 426 0.17 0.50 14.32
C THR A 426 0.35 0.36 12.81
N LEU A 427 -0.72 0.55 12.02
CA LEU A 427 -0.72 0.40 10.56
C LEU A 427 -0.66 1.72 9.80
N PHE A 428 -0.31 2.83 10.48
CA PHE A 428 -0.24 4.15 9.85
C PHE A 428 1.20 4.64 9.74
N VAL A 429 1.44 5.44 8.72
CA VAL A 429 2.77 5.95 8.40
C VAL A 429 3.07 7.19 9.24
N ARG A 430 4.26 7.23 9.84
CA ARG A 430 4.72 8.37 10.61
C ARG A 430 5.36 9.43 9.71
N ARG A 431 5.34 10.69 10.13
CA ARG A 431 5.88 11.83 9.38
C ARG A 431 7.32 11.58 8.88
N ASP A 432 8.20 11.12 9.76
CA ASP A 432 9.61 10.90 9.43
C ASP A 432 9.85 9.75 8.44
N GLU A 433 8.94 8.78 8.38
CA GLU A 433 8.96 7.76 7.32
C GLU A 433 8.64 8.39 5.96
N VAL A 434 7.56 9.21 5.88
CA VAL A 434 7.15 9.90 4.65
C VAL A 434 8.27 10.82 4.15
N GLU A 435 8.91 11.58 5.04
CA GLU A 435 10.02 12.48 4.69
C GLU A 435 11.26 11.70 4.21
N ALA A 436 11.59 10.58 4.85
CA ALA A 436 12.68 9.72 4.41
C ALA A 436 12.41 9.09 3.02
N GLN A 437 11.17 8.66 2.78
CA GLN A 437 10.74 8.14 1.48
C GLN A 437 10.86 9.20 0.39
N TRP A 438 10.37 10.42 0.64
CA TRP A 438 10.50 11.53 -0.33
C TRP A 438 11.95 11.95 -0.58
N THR A 439 12.77 11.99 0.47
CA THR A 439 14.21 12.29 0.32
C THR A 439 14.87 11.35 -0.68
N TRP A 440 14.60 10.06 -0.58
CA TRP A 440 15.17 9.06 -1.47
C TRP A 440 14.58 9.13 -2.90
N VAL A 441 13.26 9.31 -3.02
CA VAL A 441 12.57 9.40 -4.32
C VAL A 441 12.93 10.68 -5.07
N ASP A 442 13.04 11.82 -4.40
CA ASP A 442 13.45 13.08 -5.04
C ASP A 442 14.89 13.03 -5.53
N ALA A 443 15.78 12.31 -4.84
CA ALA A 443 17.13 12.06 -5.34
C ALA A 443 17.11 11.24 -6.65
N ILE A 444 16.20 10.27 -6.81
CA ILE A 444 16.01 9.54 -8.07
C ILE A 444 15.51 10.48 -9.19
N ARG A 445 14.53 11.32 -8.88
CA ARG A 445 13.99 12.30 -9.86
C ARG A 445 15.04 13.32 -10.29
N ALA A 446 15.86 13.78 -9.34
CA ALA A 446 16.99 14.66 -9.65
C ALA A 446 18.01 13.98 -10.57
N LEU A 447 18.33 12.70 -10.33
CA LEU A 447 19.19 11.90 -11.21
C LEU A 447 18.59 11.80 -12.64
N TRP A 448 17.28 11.55 -12.77
CA TRP A 448 16.62 11.51 -14.09
C TRP A 448 16.75 12.83 -14.83
N GLY A 449 16.51 13.95 -14.14
CA GLY A 449 16.67 15.28 -14.73
C GLY A 449 18.12 15.55 -15.17
N ALA A 450 19.09 15.17 -14.36
CA ALA A 450 20.52 15.39 -14.65
C ALA A 450 21.04 14.50 -15.80
N THR A 451 20.53 13.28 -15.94
CA THR A 451 20.97 12.31 -16.98
C THR A 451 20.10 12.35 -18.23
N GLY A 452 18.99 13.11 -18.24
CA GLY A 452 18.03 13.12 -19.34
C GLY A 452 17.35 11.77 -19.56
N LEU A 453 17.20 10.95 -18.51
CA LEU A 453 16.60 9.62 -18.59
C LEU A 453 15.13 9.72 -19.03
N LYS A 454 14.82 9.09 -20.18
CA LYS A 454 13.45 9.02 -20.70
C LYS A 454 12.87 7.62 -20.53
N PRO A 455 11.54 7.51 -20.33
CA PRO A 455 10.87 6.23 -20.28
C PRO A 455 11.08 5.42 -21.58
N LYS A 456 11.50 4.16 -21.41
CA LYS A 456 11.66 3.21 -22.52
C LYS A 456 10.31 2.60 -22.88
N ALA A 457 10.05 2.41 -24.18
CA ALA A 457 8.82 1.76 -24.62
C ALA A 457 8.76 0.29 -24.19
N TYR A 458 7.56 -0.17 -23.77
CA TYR A 458 7.25 -1.60 -23.62
C TYR A 458 5.83 -1.90 -24.10
N GLY A 459 5.64 -3.04 -24.75
CA GLY A 459 4.30 -3.45 -25.19
C GLY A 459 3.40 -3.75 -24.01
N ALA A 460 2.17 -3.24 -24.02
CA ALA A 460 1.17 -3.62 -23.04
C ALA A 460 0.99 -5.15 -23.00
N GLY A 461 0.90 -5.74 -21.81
CA GLY A 461 0.90 -7.19 -21.61
C GLY A 461 2.29 -7.83 -21.49
N SER A 462 3.37 -7.04 -21.53
CA SER A 462 4.74 -7.50 -21.22
C SER A 462 5.17 -7.10 -19.80
N TRP A 463 6.24 -7.72 -19.30
CA TRP A 463 6.82 -7.42 -17.96
C TRP A 463 7.66 -6.13 -17.94
N GLY A 464 7.39 -5.19 -18.81
CA GLY A 464 8.12 -3.93 -18.89
C GLY A 464 9.21 -3.91 -19.97
N PRO A 465 10.04 -2.86 -20.03
CA PRO A 465 11.07 -2.75 -21.05
C PRO A 465 12.22 -3.74 -20.83
N ASN A 466 12.84 -4.22 -21.92
CA ASN A 466 13.99 -5.15 -21.86
C ASN A 466 15.14 -4.66 -20.95
N ALA A 467 15.28 -3.35 -20.78
CA ALA A 467 16.26 -2.79 -19.85
C ALA A 467 15.99 -3.17 -18.39
N ALA A 468 14.73 -3.48 -18.02
CA ALA A 468 14.39 -3.95 -16.67
C ALA A 468 14.83 -5.41 -16.46
N ILE A 469 14.85 -6.23 -17.52
CA ILE A 469 15.42 -7.57 -17.48
C ILE A 469 16.94 -7.45 -17.31
N ALA A 470 17.60 -6.64 -18.14
CA ALA A 470 19.03 -6.40 -18.04
C ALA A 470 19.48 -5.82 -16.69
N LEU A 471 18.60 -5.15 -15.94
CA LEU A 471 18.89 -4.62 -14.60
C LEU A 471 19.23 -5.74 -13.62
N THR A 472 18.50 -6.86 -13.64
CA THR A 472 18.74 -8.02 -12.78
C THR A 472 19.79 -8.97 -13.36
N GLU A 473 19.82 -9.17 -14.66
CA GLU A 473 20.76 -10.08 -15.32
C GLU A 473 22.23 -9.67 -15.17
N ARG A 474 22.52 -8.39 -14.98
CA ARG A 474 23.89 -7.92 -14.66
C ARG A 474 24.44 -8.53 -13.37
N ASP A 475 23.56 -8.93 -12.46
CA ASP A 475 23.91 -9.62 -11.21
C ASP A 475 23.69 -11.13 -11.31
N GLY A 476 23.40 -11.66 -12.50
CA GLY A 476 23.10 -13.09 -12.71
C GLY A 476 21.74 -13.52 -12.16
N VAL A 477 20.83 -12.56 -11.93
CA VAL A 477 19.50 -12.77 -11.35
C VAL A 477 18.43 -12.60 -12.42
N SER A 478 17.39 -13.42 -12.40
CA SER A 478 16.18 -13.21 -13.19
C SER A 478 15.03 -12.73 -12.31
N TRP A 479 14.10 -11.95 -12.88
CA TRP A 479 12.85 -11.65 -12.19
C TRP A 479 12.07 -12.95 -11.96
N HIS A 480 11.47 -13.04 -10.78
CA HIS A 480 10.51 -14.10 -10.48
C HIS A 480 9.22 -13.88 -11.31
N GLU A 481 8.80 -14.92 -12.07
CA GLU A 481 7.64 -14.87 -12.99
C GLU A 481 6.70 -16.07 -12.76
#